data_e7034682800da297db396863c46cdca6
#
_entry.id   e7034682800da297db396863c46cdca6
#
_cell.length_a   1.000
_cell.length_b   1.000
_cell.length_c   1.000
_cell.angle_alpha   90.00
_cell.angle_beta   90.00
_cell.angle_gamma   90.00
#
_symmetry.space_group_name_H-M   'P 1'
#
loop_
_entity.id
_entity.type
_entity.pdbx_description
1 polymer ?
#
loop_
_entity_poly.entity_id
_entity_poly.type
_entity_poly.pdbx_seq_one_letter_code
_entity_poly.pdbx_strand_id
1 'polypeptide(L)'
;MPYSTADIRNVCLVGPSHAGKTLLTEALLHAGGKIPEKGSIEKGTTVSDFTTREKEIGHSQYNSVCHLDHEGIHVNLIDTPGYRDFFGRAVSVMPAAETAAIVINATEGVEEMARRMMRAAHDQRKCRMIIVNQIDAEGVDLEKVFNGIQDAFGKECLPMNLPSADGSKVVDCFFQLEGDETAFSSVGEAHTQIVDQVVEVDEALMEIYLEQGEELEPEQLHDPFEKALRCLLY
;
A
#
# COMPACT_ATOMS: atom_id res chain seq x y z
N MET A 1 -11.64 -24.38 2.43
CA MET A 1 -12.66 -24.38 1.37
C MET A 1 -12.02 -23.74 0.15
N PRO A 2 -12.39 -24.08 -1.08
CA PRO A 2 -11.90 -23.35 -2.24
C PRO A 2 -12.49 -21.94 -2.19
N TYR A 3 -11.63 -20.92 -2.33
CA TYR A 3 -12.04 -19.53 -2.43
C TYR A 3 -12.80 -19.30 -3.73
N SER A 4 -13.80 -18.42 -3.70
CA SER A 4 -14.37 -17.88 -4.93
C SER A 4 -13.42 -16.83 -5.54
N THR A 5 -13.62 -16.48 -6.80
CA THR A 5 -12.82 -15.39 -7.42
C THR A 5 -13.03 -14.04 -6.74
N ALA A 6 -14.19 -13.84 -6.10
CA ALA A 6 -14.51 -12.65 -5.33
C ALA A 6 -13.68 -12.53 -4.02
N ASP A 7 -13.21 -13.67 -3.50
CA ASP A 7 -12.47 -13.75 -2.24
C ASP A 7 -10.95 -13.72 -2.45
N ILE A 8 -10.47 -13.56 -3.68
CA ILE A 8 -9.03 -13.55 -4.00
C ILE A 8 -8.60 -12.12 -4.32
N ARG A 9 -7.46 -11.72 -3.76
CA ARG A 9 -6.78 -10.44 -4.07
C ARG A 9 -5.33 -10.72 -4.44
N ASN A 10 -4.85 -10.10 -5.52
CA ASN A 10 -3.47 -10.23 -5.96
C ASN A 10 -2.80 -8.85 -5.88
N VAL A 11 -1.77 -8.76 -5.07
CA VAL A 11 -1.04 -7.51 -4.82
C VAL A 11 0.43 -7.72 -5.15
N CYS A 12 1.01 -6.86 -5.98
CA CYS A 12 2.45 -6.84 -6.20
C CYS A 12 3.09 -5.68 -5.42
N LEU A 13 4.09 -6.02 -4.60
CA LEU A 13 4.91 -5.05 -3.89
C LEU A 13 6.04 -4.61 -4.80
N VAL A 14 6.03 -3.35 -5.20
CA VAL A 14 7.03 -2.75 -6.10
C VAL A 14 7.63 -1.49 -5.45
N GLY A 15 8.78 -1.04 -5.94
CA GLY A 15 9.44 0.13 -5.38
C GLY A 15 10.96 -0.04 -5.35
N PRO A 16 11.70 0.96 -4.83
CA PRO A 16 13.16 0.93 -4.80
C PRO A 16 13.73 -0.19 -3.93
N SER A 17 15.03 -0.47 -4.10
CA SER A 17 15.77 -1.26 -3.14
C SER A 17 15.74 -0.60 -1.77
N HIS A 18 15.86 -1.39 -0.71
CA HIS A 18 15.84 -0.93 0.69
C HIS A 18 14.55 -0.26 1.16
N ALA A 19 13.48 -0.20 0.35
CA ALA A 19 12.16 0.25 0.81
C ALA A 19 11.48 -0.73 1.79
N GLY A 20 12.04 -1.94 1.98
CA GLY A 20 11.56 -2.93 2.93
C GLY A 20 10.46 -3.85 2.41
N LYS A 21 10.29 -4.01 1.10
CA LYS A 21 9.27 -4.89 0.48
C LYS A 21 9.30 -6.32 1.03
N THR A 22 10.47 -6.93 1.04
CA THR A 22 10.69 -8.29 1.56
C THR A 22 10.35 -8.39 3.05
N LEU A 23 10.78 -7.42 3.86
CA LEU A 23 10.45 -7.39 5.30
C LEU A 23 8.95 -7.12 5.55
N LEU A 24 8.31 -6.33 4.70
CA LEU A 24 6.86 -6.15 4.72
C LEU A 24 6.12 -7.45 4.37
N THR A 25 6.61 -8.20 3.36
CA THR A 25 6.09 -9.54 3.04
C THR A 25 6.18 -10.47 4.25
N GLU A 26 7.34 -10.53 4.92
CA GLU A 26 7.53 -11.31 6.14
C GLU A 26 6.56 -10.89 7.27
N ALA A 27 6.38 -9.58 7.45
CA ALA A 27 5.47 -9.06 8.46
C ALA A 27 4.00 -9.43 8.18
N LEU A 28 3.57 -9.33 6.93
CA LEU A 28 2.22 -9.70 6.50
C LEU A 28 1.98 -11.21 6.62
N LEU A 29 2.95 -12.05 6.23
CA LEU A 29 2.86 -13.51 6.38
C LEU A 29 2.81 -13.92 7.85
N HIS A 30 3.57 -13.26 8.71
CA HIS A 30 3.53 -13.51 10.15
C HIS A 30 2.19 -13.08 10.76
N ALA A 31 1.71 -11.88 10.43
CA ALA A 31 0.41 -11.39 10.89
C ALA A 31 -0.76 -12.29 10.42
N GLY A 32 -0.69 -12.80 9.19
CA GLY A 32 -1.64 -13.78 8.64
C GLY A 32 -1.44 -15.22 9.14
N GLY A 33 -0.52 -15.45 10.10
CA GLY A 33 -0.28 -16.76 10.71
C GLY A 33 0.32 -17.82 9.77
N LYS A 34 0.92 -17.41 8.63
CA LYS A 34 1.54 -18.34 7.67
C LYS A 34 2.95 -18.74 8.05
N ILE A 35 3.64 -17.91 8.78
CA ILE A 35 4.97 -18.18 9.34
C ILE A 35 4.97 -17.94 10.85
N PRO A 36 5.68 -18.74 11.64
CA PRO A 36 5.67 -18.62 13.10
C PRO A 36 6.47 -17.40 13.59
N GLU A 37 7.47 -16.96 12.83
CA GLU A 37 8.32 -15.81 13.11
C GLU A 37 8.77 -15.16 11.81
N LYS A 38 9.06 -13.86 11.84
CA LYS A 38 9.55 -13.11 10.66
C LYS A 38 10.98 -13.51 10.35
N GLY A 39 11.26 -13.79 9.08
CA GLY A 39 12.62 -14.01 8.57
C GLY A 39 13.48 -12.75 8.62
N SER A 40 14.78 -12.93 8.47
CA SER A 40 15.80 -11.87 8.43
C SER A 40 16.60 -11.97 7.15
N ILE A 41 16.77 -10.83 6.46
CA ILE A 41 17.63 -10.73 5.28
C ILE A 41 19.07 -11.06 5.64
N GLU A 42 19.57 -10.53 6.75
CA GLU A 42 20.97 -10.75 7.20
C GLU A 42 21.26 -12.22 7.50
N LYS A 43 20.26 -12.95 8.03
CA LYS A 43 20.39 -14.39 8.32
C LYS A 43 20.01 -15.27 7.12
N GLY A 44 19.55 -14.69 6.02
CA GLY A 44 19.08 -15.43 4.85
C GLY A 44 17.89 -16.34 5.13
N THR A 45 17.00 -15.94 6.05
CA THR A 45 15.85 -16.75 6.48
C THR A 45 14.51 -16.25 5.98
N THR A 46 14.50 -15.20 5.15
CA THR A 46 13.28 -14.70 4.50
C THR A 46 12.66 -15.73 3.57
N VAL A 47 11.33 -15.80 3.53
CA VAL A 47 10.57 -16.74 2.69
C VAL A 47 10.69 -16.36 1.20
N SER A 48 10.60 -15.06 0.90
CA SER A 48 10.57 -14.57 -0.48
C SER A 48 11.92 -14.63 -1.19
N ASP A 49 13.05 -14.50 -0.46
CA ASP A 49 14.39 -14.71 -1.01
C ASP A 49 14.74 -16.21 -0.99
N PHE A 50 14.30 -16.96 -2.00
CA PHE A 50 14.36 -18.41 -1.99
C PHE A 50 15.63 -19.01 -2.60
N THR A 51 16.40 -18.24 -3.38
CA THR A 51 17.63 -18.72 -3.97
C THR A 51 18.83 -18.53 -3.04
N THR A 52 19.82 -19.44 -3.13
CA THR A 52 21.09 -19.31 -2.40
C THR A 52 21.76 -17.97 -2.69
N ARG A 53 21.69 -17.54 -3.95
CA ARG A 53 22.32 -16.28 -4.38
C ARG A 53 21.70 -15.06 -3.71
N GLU A 54 20.37 -14.96 -3.64
CA GLU A 54 19.67 -13.85 -2.98
C GLU A 54 20.05 -13.78 -1.50
N LYS A 55 20.11 -14.93 -0.83
CA LYS A 55 20.50 -15.02 0.57
C LYS A 55 21.95 -14.60 0.83
N GLU A 56 22.87 -14.95 -0.08
CA GLU A 56 24.28 -14.57 0.00
C GLU A 56 24.51 -13.07 -0.20
N ILE A 57 23.78 -12.46 -1.15
CA ILE A 57 23.96 -11.04 -1.49
C ILE A 57 23.05 -10.11 -0.71
N GLY A 58 22.06 -10.65 0.03
CA GLY A 58 21.15 -9.90 0.90
C GLY A 58 20.14 -9.04 0.15
N HIS A 59 19.74 -9.41 -1.05
CA HIS A 59 18.66 -8.74 -1.79
C HIS A 59 18.00 -9.64 -2.82
N SER A 60 16.72 -9.36 -3.09
CA SER A 60 15.92 -10.09 -4.07
C SER A 60 16.38 -9.85 -5.50
N GLN A 61 16.44 -10.90 -6.29
CA GLN A 61 16.71 -10.89 -7.73
C GLN A 61 15.53 -11.39 -8.54
N TYR A 62 14.69 -12.22 -7.94
CA TYR A 62 13.53 -12.84 -8.56
C TYR A 62 12.24 -12.36 -7.91
N ASN A 63 11.13 -12.49 -8.64
CA ASN A 63 9.80 -12.30 -8.08
C ASN A 63 9.45 -13.55 -7.28
N SER A 64 8.86 -13.37 -6.11
CA SER A 64 8.37 -14.45 -5.25
C SER A 64 6.89 -14.28 -4.99
N VAL A 65 6.14 -15.38 -5.06
CA VAL A 65 4.71 -15.38 -4.77
C VAL A 65 4.48 -16.04 -3.42
N CYS A 66 3.98 -15.26 -2.49
CA CYS A 66 3.53 -15.70 -1.18
C CYS A 66 2.02 -15.53 -1.06
N HIS A 67 1.41 -16.12 -0.03
CA HIS A 67 -0.01 -15.92 0.21
C HIS A 67 -0.33 -15.92 1.69
N LEU A 68 -1.40 -15.23 2.04
CA LEU A 68 -1.99 -15.25 3.37
C LEU A 68 -3.51 -15.22 3.29
N ASP A 69 -4.18 -15.57 4.37
CA ASP A 69 -5.61 -15.47 4.49
C ASP A 69 -5.94 -14.47 5.61
N HIS A 70 -6.87 -13.58 5.35
CA HIS A 70 -7.32 -12.58 6.30
C HIS A 70 -8.83 -12.35 6.15
N GLU A 71 -9.58 -12.57 7.22
CA GLU A 71 -11.04 -12.35 7.26
C GLU A 71 -11.82 -13.00 6.10
N GLY A 72 -11.40 -14.20 5.70
CA GLY A 72 -12.06 -14.93 4.60
C GLY A 72 -11.54 -14.58 3.21
N ILE A 73 -10.69 -13.58 3.07
CA ILE A 73 -10.03 -13.17 1.82
C ILE A 73 -8.68 -13.88 1.68
N HIS A 74 -8.42 -14.43 0.49
CA HIS A 74 -7.13 -15.00 0.12
C HIS A 74 -6.30 -13.96 -0.62
N VAL A 75 -5.18 -13.55 -0.02
CA VAL A 75 -4.30 -12.53 -0.58
C VAL A 75 -3.03 -13.17 -1.11
N ASN A 76 -2.80 -13.07 -2.41
CA ASN A 76 -1.53 -13.38 -3.04
C ASN A 76 -0.64 -12.13 -3.04
N LEU A 77 0.54 -12.25 -2.44
CA LEU A 77 1.56 -11.21 -2.40
C LEU A 77 2.67 -11.58 -3.37
N ILE A 78 2.99 -10.69 -4.29
CA ILE A 78 4.12 -10.84 -5.20
C ILE A 78 5.22 -9.86 -4.75
N ASP A 79 6.23 -10.39 -4.06
CA ASP A 79 7.42 -9.61 -3.70
C ASP A 79 8.34 -9.49 -4.92
N THR A 80 8.79 -8.27 -5.22
CA THR A 80 9.58 -7.98 -6.41
C THR A 80 10.93 -7.35 -6.06
N PRO A 81 11.98 -7.59 -6.87
CA PRO A 81 13.27 -6.96 -6.70
C PRO A 81 13.20 -5.44 -6.92
N GLY A 82 13.91 -4.67 -6.08
CA GLY A 82 13.90 -3.20 -6.11
C GLY A 82 15.09 -2.56 -6.85
N TYR A 83 16.11 -3.31 -7.21
CA TYR A 83 17.26 -2.78 -7.94
C TYR A 83 16.93 -2.46 -9.40
N ARG A 84 17.53 -1.42 -9.94
CA ARG A 84 17.27 -0.92 -11.31
C ARG A 84 17.48 -1.98 -12.38
N ASP A 85 18.46 -2.86 -12.20
CA ASP A 85 18.80 -3.94 -13.13
C ASP A 85 17.67 -4.97 -13.26
N PHE A 86 16.83 -5.10 -12.24
CA PHE A 86 15.70 -6.02 -12.21
C PHE A 86 14.33 -5.35 -12.45
N PHE A 87 14.31 -4.08 -12.86
CA PHE A 87 13.07 -3.34 -13.15
C PHE A 87 12.12 -4.12 -14.07
N GLY A 88 12.66 -4.72 -15.14
CA GLY A 88 11.86 -5.51 -16.07
C GLY A 88 11.17 -6.72 -15.42
N ARG A 89 11.77 -7.31 -14.38
CA ARG A 89 11.14 -8.41 -13.63
C ARG A 89 9.96 -7.93 -12.82
N ALA A 90 10.09 -6.82 -12.10
CA ALA A 90 9.00 -6.24 -11.34
C ALA A 90 7.83 -5.83 -12.25
N VAL A 91 8.11 -5.21 -13.39
CA VAL A 91 7.07 -4.83 -14.37
C VAL A 91 6.39 -6.05 -15.00
N SER A 92 7.13 -7.15 -15.23
CA SER A 92 6.59 -8.35 -15.89
C SER A 92 5.54 -9.11 -15.08
N VAL A 93 5.47 -8.91 -13.76
CA VAL A 93 4.45 -9.56 -12.90
C VAL A 93 3.24 -8.68 -12.61
N MET A 94 3.31 -7.38 -12.87
CA MET A 94 2.17 -6.47 -12.67
C MET A 94 0.87 -6.94 -13.38
N PRO A 95 0.90 -7.54 -14.58
CA PRO A 95 -0.33 -8.05 -15.20
C PRO A 95 -1.04 -9.14 -14.37
N ALA A 96 -0.33 -9.85 -13.51
CA ALA A 96 -0.89 -10.91 -12.66
C ALA A 96 -1.54 -10.36 -11.36
N ALA A 97 -1.40 -9.08 -11.08
CA ALA A 97 -1.97 -8.43 -9.89
C ALA A 97 -3.05 -7.41 -10.28
N GLU A 98 -4.06 -7.25 -9.44
CA GLU A 98 -5.02 -6.16 -9.54
C GLU A 98 -4.41 -4.86 -9.03
N THR A 99 -3.62 -4.95 -7.96
CA THR A 99 -3.05 -3.80 -7.26
C THR A 99 -1.52 -3.82 -7.30
N ALA A 100 -0.93 -2.69 -7.67
CA ALA A 100 0.48 -2.41 -7.48
C ALA A 100 0.67 -1.54 -6.23
N ALA A 101 1.26 -2.11 -5.19
CA ALA A 101 1.60 -1.40 -3.97
C ALA A 101 3.04 -0.87 -4.08
N ILE A 102 3.18 0.45 -4.23
CA ILE A 102 4.46 1.15 -4.35
C ILE A 102 4.99 1.41 -2.94
N VAL A 103 6.01 0.67 -2.53
CA VAL A 103 6.60 0.80 -1.21
C VAL A 103 7.68 1.89 -1.25
N ILE A 104 7.57 2.86 -0.36
CA ILE A 104 8.48 4.01 -0.21
C ILE A 104 9.10 3.94 1.18
N ASN A 105 10.41 4.18 1.26
CA ASN A 105 11.10 4.36 2.53
C ASN A 105 10.88 5.79 3.03
N ALA A 106 10.38 5.95 4.25
CA ALA A 106 10.12 7.27 4.83
C ALA A 106 11.38 8.13 4.99
N THR A 107 12.56 7.51 5.17
CA THR A 107 13.83 8.24 5.30
C THR A 107 14.33 8.83 3.98
N GLU A 108 14.03 8.15 2.86
CA GLU A 108 14.51 8.52 1.52
C GLU A 108 13.46 9.33 0.73
N GLY A 109 12.18 9.19 1.10
CA GLY A 109 11.07 9.79 0.37
C GLY A 109 10.85 9.17 -1.01
N VAL A 110 10.34 9.98 -1.94
CA VAL A 110 9.97 9.51 -3.28
C VAL A 110 11.17 9.43 -4.21
N GLU A 111 11.73 8.26 -4.35
CA GLU A 111 12.85 7.96 -5.26
C GLU A 111 12.41 7.80 -6.72
N GLU A 112 13.35 7.91 -7.65
CA GLU A 112 13.12 7.74 -9.09
C GLU A 112 12.54 6.34 -9.43
N MET A 113 12.95 5.30 -8.71
CA MET A 113 12.41 3.96 -8.93
C MET A 113 10.93 3.88 -8.55
N ALA A 114 10.50 4.54 -7.48
CA ALA A 114 9.09 4.64 -7.10
C ALA A 114 8.28 5.34 -8.20
N ARG A 115 8.79 6.45 -8.77
CA ARG A 115 8.18 7.16 -9.90
C ARG A 115 8.04 6.26 -11.13
N ARG A 116 9.07 5.49 -11.45
CA ARG A 116 9.04 4.54 -12.59
C ARG A 116 8.02 3.42 -12.38
N MET A 117 7.94 2.87 -11.16
CA MET A 117 6.96 1.83 -10.83
C MET A 117 5.54 2.37 -10.87
N MET A 118 5.30 3.56 -10.33
CA MET A 118 4.01 4.24 -10.40
C MET A 118 3.56 4.43 -11.86
N ARG A 119 4.47 4.91 -12.72
CA ARG A 119 4.19 5.07 -14.15
C ARG A 119 3.90 3.73 -14.83
N ALA A 120 4.68 2.69 -14.57
CA ALA A 120 4.46 1.37 -15.16
C ALA A 120 3.12 0.76 -14.71
N ALA A 121 2.72 0.97 -13.45
CA ALA A 121 1.42 0.56 -12.93
C ALA A 121 0.26 1.34 -13.60
N HIS A 122 0.43 2.65 -13.77
CA HIS A 122 -0.50 3.51 -14.50
C HIS A 122 -0.70 3.04 -15.94
N ASP A 123 0.39 2.83 -16.70
CA ASP A 123 0.35 2.41 -18.10
C ASP A 123 -0.35 1.06 -18.28
N GLN A 124 -0.29 0.20 -17.25
CA GLN A 124 -0.99 -1.09 -17.20
C GLN A 124 -2.38 -1.02 -16.56
N ARG A 125 -2.88 0.19 -16.22
CA ARG A 125 -4.20 0.42 -15.62
C ARG A 125 -4.43 -0.40 -14.35
N LYS A 126 -3.43 -0.48 -13.48
CA LYS A 126 -3.54 -1.16 -12.18
C LYS A 126 -4.10 -0.22 -11.13
N CYS A 127 -4.85 -0.78 -10.16
CA CYS A 127 -5.06 -0.06 -8.91
C CYS A 127 -3.70 0.21 -8.27
N ARG A 128 -3.50 1.40 -7.73
CA ARG A 128 -2.23 1.83 -7.17
C ARG A 128 -2.42 2.17 -5.70
N MET A 129 -1.53 1.69 -4.89
CA MET A 129 -1.46 1.97 -3.46
C MET A 129 -0.04 2.41 -3.15
N ILE A 130 0.13 3.37 -2.26
CA ILE A 130 1.43 3.76 -1.74
C ILE A 130 1.53 3.27 -0.30
N ILE A 131 2.61 2.57 0.01
CA ILE A 131 2.92 2.14 1.37
C ILE A 131 4.17 2.87 1.81
N VAL A 132 4.04 3.76 2.80
CA VAL A 132 5.17 4.44 3.43
C VAL A 132 5.66 3.55 4.57
N ASN A 133 6.86 3.02 4.41
CA ASN A 133 7.48 2.09 5.35
C ASN A 133 8.60 2.78 6.14
N GLN A 134 9.01 2.19 7.28
CA GLN A 134 10.03 2.73 8.18
C GLN A 134 9.67 4.12 8.75
N ILE A 135 8.39 4.30 9.05
CA ILE A 135 7.86 5.57 9.61
C ILE A 135 8.36 5.83 11.05
N ASP A 136 8.86 4.80 11.71
CA ASP A 136 9.44 4.80 13.06
C ASP A 136 10.95 5.12 13.08
N ALA A 137 11.56 5.38 11.92
CA ALA A 137 12.97 5.70 11.84
C ALA A 137 13.26 7.09 12.42
N GLU A 138 14.39 7.22 13.12
CA GLU A 138 14.80 8.47 13.76
C GLU A 138 14.98 9.61 12.74
N GLY A 139 14.41 10.77 13.05
CA GLY A 139 14.53 11.97 12.23
C GLY A 139 13.61 12.04 11.01
N VAL A 140 12.67 11.12 10.87
CA VAL A 140 11.67 11.15 9.79
C VAL A 140 10.63 12.25 10.07
N ASP A 141 10.43 13.10 9.09
CA ASP A 141 9.35 14.10 9.04
C ASP A 141 8.24 13.56 8.11
N LEU A 142 7.21 12.95 8.70
CA LEU A 142 6.15 12.27 7.99
C LEU A 142 5.27 13.23 7.17
N GLU A 143 5.05 14.45 7.64
CA GLU A 143 4.33 15.48 6.89
C GLU A 143 5.10 15.87 5.62
N LYS A 144 6.42 16.02 5.72
CA LYS A 144 7.27 16.28 4.56
C LYS A 144 7.27 15.11 3.57
N VAL A 145 7.28 13.88 4.07
CA VAL A 145 7.18 12.69 3.20
C VAL A 145 5.85 12.68 2.47
N PHE A 146 4.75 12.92 3.17
CA PHE A 146 3.42 13.00 2.58
C PHE A 146 3.31 14.10 1.52
N ASN A 147 3.78 15.31 1.82
CA ASN A 147 3.82 16.40 0.86
C ASN A 147 4.66 16.04 -0.37
N GLY A 148 5.80 15.37 -0.19
CA GLY A 148 6.63 14.87 -1.28
C GLY A 148 5.93 13.81 -2.15
N ILE A 149 5.06 12.99 -1.58
CA ILE A 149 4.23 12.02 -2.31
C ILE A 149 3.21 12.78 -3.17
N GLN A 150 2.51 13.76 -2.61
CA GLN A 150 1.55 14.57 -3.36
C GLN A 150 2.20 15.40 -4.47
N ASP A 151 3.40 15.94 -4.23
CA ASP A 151 4.16 16.66 -5.25
C ASP A 151 4.62 15.75 -6.40
N ALA A 152 4.86 14.47 -6.11
CA ALA A 152 5.34 13.51 -7.08
C ALA A 152 4.24 12.83 -7.88
N PHE A 153 3.08 12.57 -7.27
CA PHE A 153 2.04 11.71 -7.82
C PHE A 153 0.67 12.36 -7.91
N GLY A 154 0.47 13.52 -7.31
CA GLY A 154 -0.78 14.28 -7.37
C GLY A 154 -1.45 14.45 -6.01
N LYS A 155 -2.31 15.45 -5.93
CA LYS A 155 -3.07 15.79 -4.71
C LYS A 155 -4.16 14.76 -4.37
N GLU A 156 -4.50 13.90 -5.32
CA GLU A 156 -5.38 12.76 -5.16
C GLU A 156 -4.80 11.64 -4.29
N CYS A 157 -3.51 11.70 -3.96
CA CYS A 157 -2.91 10.81 -2.97
C CYS A 157 -3.34 11.22 -1.57
N LEU A 158 -4.30 10.52 -0.99
CA LEU A 158 -4.83 10.77 0.35
C LEU A 158 -4.39 9.69 1.34
N PRO A 159 -4.19 10.04 2.63
CA PRO A 159 -3.77 9.09 3.64
C PRO A 159 -4.96 8.24 4.11
N MET A 160 -4.95 6.94 3.83
CA MET A 160 -5.90 5.97 4.38
C MET A 160 -5.65 5.69 5.86
N ASN A 161 -4.40 5.88 6.28
CA ASN A 161 -3.95 5.68 7.65
C ASN A 161 -3.01 6.82 8.02
N LEU A 162 -3.16 7.34 9.24
CA LEU A 162 -2.26 8.33 9.82
C LEU A 162 -1.47 7.73 10.99
N PRO A 163 -0.16 7.95 11.05
CA PRO A 163 0.63 7.55 12.21
C PRO A 163 0.22 8.39 13.43
N SER A 164 0.19 7.76 14.62
CA SER A 164 0.04 8.48 15.88
C SER A 164 1.20 9.46 16.10
N ALA A 165 0.97 10.49 16.91
CA ALA A 165 1.97 11.51 17.18
C ALA A 165 3.31 10.97 17.73
N ASP A 166 3.27 9.84 18.46
CA ASP A 166 4.43 9.12 18.98
C ASP A 166 5.03 8.07 18.03
N GLY A 167 4.43 7.86 16.84
CA GLY A 167 4.86 6.89 15.85
C GLY A 167 4.66 5.41 16.24
N SER A 168 4.01 5.13 17.37
CA SER A 168 3.88 3.77 17.91
C SER A 168 2.78 2.94 17.24
N LYS A 169 1.80 3.58 16.62
CA LYS A 169 0.65 2.96 15.97
C LYS A 169 0.19 3.77 14.77
N VAL A 170 -0.73 3.19 14.02
CA VAL A 170 -1.35 3.81 12.85
C VAL A 170 -2.86 3.85 13.10
N VAL A 171 -3.48 4.98 12.84
CA VAL A 171 -4.92 5.19 12.99
C VAL A 171 -5.57 5.11 11.62
N ASP A 172 -6.63 4.33 11.50
CA ASP A 172 -7.42 4.22 10.28
C ASP A 172 -8.24 5.50 10.06
N CYS A 173 -8.24 6.03 8.85
CA CYS A 173 -8.98 7.24 8.49
C CYS A 173 -10.18 6.97 7.58
N PHE A 174 -10.36 5.71 7.13
CA PHE A 174 -11.50 5.35 6.30
C PHE A 174 -12.73 4.94 7.13
N PHE A 175 -12.51 4.08 8.14
CA PHE A 175 -13.59 3.58 8.99
C PHE A 175 -13.78 4.38 10.29
N GLN A 176 -12.83 5.24 10.65
CA GLN A 176 -12.87 6.01 11.89
C GLN A 176 -13.05 7.50 11.59
N LEU A 177 -14.06 8.11 12.22
CA LEU A 177 -14.34 9.54 12.13
C LEU A 177 -13.51 10.36 13.13
N GLU A 178 -13.12 9.73 14.23
CA GLU A 178 -12.36 10.34 15.30
C GLU A 178 -11.24 9.39 15.74
N GLY A 179 -10.14 9.94 16.23
CA GLY A 179 -9.00 9.15 16.68
C GLY A 179 -8.06 9.92 17.58
N ASP A 180 -7.01 9.23 18.03
CA ASP A 180 -5.92 9.82 18.81
C ASP A 180 -5.19 10.92 18.04
N GLU A 181 -4.38 11.72 18.73
CA GLU A 181 -3.49 12.69 18.09
C GLU A 181 -2.56 12.00 17.08
N THR A 182 -2.54 12.55 15.89
CA THR A 182 -1.76 12.05 14.75
C THR A 182 -0.53 12.94 14.51
N ALA A 183 0.45 12.41 13.78
CA ALA A 183 1.72 13.11 13.52
C ALA A 183 1.52 14.37 12.63
N PHE A 184 0.50 14.35 11.77
CA PHE A 184 0.10 15.49 10.93
C PHE A 184 -1.37 15.29 10.53
N SER A 185 -2.10 16.38 10.26
CA SER A 185 -3.55 16.35 9.98
C SER A 185 -4.36 15.72 11.13
N SER A 186 -5.65 15.78 11.08
CA SER A 186 -6.54 15.06 11.99
C SER A 186 -7.23 13.88 11.27
N VAL A 187 -7.68 12.88 12.02
CA VAL A 187 -8.42 11.74 11.45
C VAL A 187 -9.68 12.22 10.72
N GLY A 188 -10.41 13.17 11.33
CA GLY A 188 -11.63 13.73 10.72
C GLY A 188 -11.35 14.48 9.41
N GLU A 189 -10.30 15.30 9.35
CA GLU A 189 -9.91 15.97 8.10
C GLU A 189 -9.51 14.98 7.02
N ALA A 190 -8.73 13.94 7.36
CA ALA A 190 -8.32 12.92 6.41
C ALA A 190 -9.55 12.10 5.92
N HIS A 191 -10.47 11.75 6.82
CA HIS A 191 -11.71 11.08 6.48
C HIS A 191 -12.57 11.92 5.52
N THR A 192 -12.82 13.20 5.86
CA THR A 192 -13.60 14.10 4.99
C THR A 192 -12.98 14.20 3.59
N GLN A 193 -11.65 14.34 3.48
CA GLN A 193 -10.98 14.39 2.18
C GLN A 193 -11.16 13.10 1.37
N ILE A 194 -11.13 11.93 2.02
CA ILE A 194 -11.39 10.64 1.36
C ILE A 194 -12.83 10.58 0.87
N VAL A 195 -13.80 10.94 1.71
CA VAL A 195 -15.22 10.94 1.36
C VAL A 195 -15.49 11.88 0.18
N ASP A 196 -15.01 13.11 0.24
CA ASP A 196 -15.16 14.10 -0.84
C ASP A 196 -14.65 13.54 -2.17
N GLN A 197 -13.46 12.93 -2.16
CA GLN A 197 -12.87 12.35 -3.35
C GLN A 197 -13.66 11.13 -3.88
N VAL A 198 -14.24 10.31 -3.00
CA VAL A 198 -15.07 9.16 -3.39
C VAL A 198 -16.39 9.62 -3.97
N VAL A 199 -17.00 10.64 -3.37
CA VAL A 199 -18.26 11.22 -3.82
C VAL A 199 -18.16 11.83 -5.21
N GLU A 200 -17.02 12.45 -5.55
CA GLU A 200 -16.80 13.05 -6.88
C GLU A 200 -16.89 12.05 -8.05
N VAL A 201 -16.67 10.77 -7.82
CA VAL A 201 -16.67 9.74 -8.89
C VAL A 201 -17.96 8.94 -8.97
N ASP A 202 -18.94 9.20 -8.10
CA ASP A 202 -20.21 8.48 -8.07
C ASP A 202 -21.40 9.43 -7.93
N GLU A 203 -22.15 9.64 -9.03
CA GLU A 203 -23.30 10.56 -9.06
C GLU A 203 -24.38 10.21 -8.05
N ALA A 204 -24.65 8.92 -7.83
CA ALA A 204 -25.67 8.48 -6.88
C ALA A 204 -25.26 8.76 -5.43
N LEU A 205 -23.99 8.56 -5.11
CA LEU A 205 -23.43 8.89 -3.81
C LEU A 205 -23.40 10.42 -3.59
N MET A 206 -23.11 11.18 -4.65
CA MET A 206 -23.14 12.64 -4.60
C MET A 206 -24.54 13.18 -4.24
N GLU A 207 -25.62 12.60 -4.78
CA GLU A 207 -26.98 12.98 -4.44
C GLU A 207 -27.26 12.69 -2.94
N ILE A 208 -26.88 11.51 -2.44
CA ILE A 208 -27.05 11.15 -1.03
C ILE A 208 -26.24 12.09 -0.11
N TYR A 209 -25.00 12.38 -0.47
CA TYR A 209 -24.11 13.28 0.27
C TYR A 209 -24.69 14.70 0.38
N LEU A 210 -25.26 15.22 -0.70
CA LEU A 210 -25.91 16.54 -0.70
C LEU A 210 -27.23 16.59 0.12
N GLU A 211 -27.95 15.46 0.23
CA GLU A 211 -29.18 15.36 1.01
C GLU A 211 -28.94 15.10 2.49
N GLN A 212 -28.00 14.25 2.85
CA GLN A 212 -27.74 13.79 4.22
C GLN A 212 -26.62 14.57 4.92
N GLY A 213 -25.75 15.24 4.16
CA GLY A 213 -24.54 15.88 4.66
C GLY A 213 -23.35 14.93 4.72
N GLU A 214 -22.32 15.29 5.49
CA GLU A 214 -21.02 14.59 5.53
C GLU A 214 -21.05 13.23 6.25
N GLU A 215 -22.15 12.85 6.88
CA GLU A 215 -22.30 11.59 7.61
C GLU A 215 -22.76 10.48 6.67
N LEU A 216 -21.81 9.87 5.94
CA LEU A 216 -22.06 8.65 5.17
C LEU A 216 -21.57 7.43 5.95
N GLU A 217 -22.41 6.39 5.99
CA GLU A 217 -22.02 5.12 6.62
C GLU A 217 -20.93 4.41 5.78
N PRO A 218 -19.95 3.72 6.42
CA PRO A 218 -18.87 3.03 5.71
C PRO A 218 -19.37 2.05 4.64
N GLU A 219 -20.50 1.40 4.85
CA GLU A 219 -21.12 0.50 3.89
C GLU A 219 -21.56 1.20 2.60
N GLN A 220 -21.96 2.47 2.68
CA GLN A 220 -22.34 3.29 1.52
C GLN A 220 -21.10 3.71 0.70
N LEU A 221 -19.95 3.81 1.36
CA LEU A 221 -18.70 4.22 0.75
C LEU A 221 -17.96 3.06 0.05
N HIS A 222 -18.21 1.81 0.41
CA HIS A 222 -17.41 0.66 -0.02
C HIS A 222 -17.34 0.51 -1.55
N ASP A 223 -18.48 0.38 -2.22
CA ASP A 223 -18.54 0.18 -3.69
C ASP A 223 -18.08 1.43 -4.46
N PRO A 224 -18.51 2.68 -4.08
CA PRO A 224 -17.97 3.89 -4.67
C PRO A 224 -16.46 4.06 -4.46
N PHE A 225 -15.94 3.67 -3.30
CA PHE A 225 -14.49 3.70 -3.03
C PHE A 225 -13.71 2.74 -3.93
N GLU A 226 -14.20 1.49 -4.14
CA GLU A 226 -13.58 0.58 -5.09
C GLU A 226 -13.58 1.16 -6.51
N LYS A 227 -14.66 1.83 -6.90
CA LYS A 227 -14.75 2.55 -8.18
C LYS A 227 -13.77 3.72 -8.24
N ALA A 228 -13.67 4.51 -7.18
CA ALA A 228 -12.71 5.61 -7.07
C ALA A 228 -11.27 5.14 -7.22
N LEU A 229 -10.88 4.06 -6.52
CA LEU A 229 -9.55 3.45 -6.65
C LEU A 229 -9.19 3.05 -8.09
N ARG A 230 -10.18 2.77 -8.93
CA ARG A 230 -9.99 2.46 -10.35
C ARG A 230 -10.00 3.71 -11.23
N CYS A 231 -10.80 4.72 -10.89
CA CYS A 231 -11.04 5.92 -11.71
C CYS A 231 -10.07 7.06 -11.41
N LEU A 232 -9.76 7.35 -10.15
CA LEU A 232 -8.87 8.46 -9.73
C LEU A 232 -7.39 8.22 -10.04
N LEU A 233 -7.08 7.12 -10.63
CA LEU A 233 -5.73 6.71 -10.97
C LEU A 233 -5.39 6.99 -12.45
N TYR A 234 -5.97 8.02 -13.05
CA TYR A 234 -5.66 8.49 -14.39
C TYR A 234 -4.68 9.67 -14.39
#